data_806aa76a290d804d61fe6dd93cb98a96
#
_entry.id   806aa76a290d804d61fe6dd93cb98a96
#
_cell.length_a   1.000
_cell.length_b   1.000
_cell.length_c   1.000
_cell.angle_alpha   90.00
_cell.angle_beta   90.00
_cell.angle_gamma   90.00
#
_symmetry.space_group_name_H-M   'P 1'
#
loop_
_entity.id
_entity.type
_entity.pdbx_description
1 polymer ?
#
loop_
_entity_poly.entity_id
_entity_poly.type
_entity_poly.pdbx_seq_one_letter_code
_entity_poly.pdbx_strand_id
1 'polypeptide(L)'
;CQSTPSQVRENLAKLWDEIKILTEPHAVELSLEPKPGSEPLLNKLNIFSKPSQLKVVFLHEYDAKNSAWVRGHEKGIEALKKAFPDRLVITNRENVSPEVDAEQIMEEVAHDNADVVFTTSIRMRPACLKVAAQHPKTRFLNCCLNAPHPLVRTYYPRTYEANYLLGMLAGILNLTDRVGYVAANPVYGVPAAVNAFARGLRTVRPNSHILLRWACLQEPGKPLDFSDCPDIELFYACSPFEPTGSAREYGLCRRMPDGSIQPVALPVWKWEVFYIGIIRSIFEGTWDSGSSGKAINYWWGFRSDAERLDYYETLPKGTQQLLDLLEKNLAANEFPIFPAGIFAQGHIPKAPTADTYTPKELMEMDWLGECVEGSLPRYDQLDVRTLGLLEINGLSSLKETTL
;
A
#
# COMPACT_ATOMS: atom_id res chain seq x y z
N CYS A 1 0.89 -19.27 40.74
CA CYS A 1 1.78 -18.25 41.35
C CYS A 1 0.97 -17.00 41.62
N GLN A 2 0.88 -16.57 42.88
CA GLN A 2 0.23 -15.30 43.23
C GLN A 2 1.28 -14.19 43.10
N SER A 3 1.03 -13.25 42.18
CA SER A 3 1.90 -12.07 42.05
C SER A 3 1.80 -11.20 43.30
N THR A 4 2.91 -10.71 43.79
CA THR A 4 2.92 -9.77 44.92
C THR A 4 2.32 -8.42 44.53
N PRO A 5 1.74 -7.63 45.43
CA PRO A 5 1.21 -6.30 45.14
C PRO A 5 2.25 -5.38 44.46
N SER A 6 3.53 -5.54 44.75
CA SER A 6 4.62 -4.81 44.12
C SER A 6 4.80 -5.19 42.65
N GLN A 7 4.78 -6.49 42.33
CA GLN A 7 4.84 -7.00 40.95
C GLN A 7 3.64 -6.57 40.12
N VAL A 8 2.43 -6.56 40.71
CA VAL A 8 1.21 -6.08 40.03
C VAL A 8 1.36 -4.59 39.70
N ARG A 9 1.85 -3.75 40.63
CA ARG A 9 2.08 -2.32 40.33
C ARG A 9 3.10 -2.09 39.25
N GLU A 10 4.20 -2.84 39.27
CA GLU A 10 5.25 -2.74 38.23
C GLU A 10 4.72 -3.16 36.85
N ASN A 11 3.96 -4.24 36.78
CA ASN A 11 3.34 -4.70 35.54
C ASN A 11 2.30 -3.69 35.01
N LEU A 12 1.49 -3.09 35.90
CA LEU A 12 0.54 -2.04 35.53
C LEU A 12 1.23 -0.78 35.04
N ALA A 13 2.36 -0.37 35.65
CA ALA A 13 3.14 0.76 35.17
C ALA A 13 3.71 0.50 33.78
N LYS A 14 4.30 -0.69 33.54
CA LYS A 14 4.78 -1.08 32.19
C LYS A 14 3.66 -1.08 31.16
N LEU A 15 2.51 -1.67 31.49
CA LEU A 15 1.35 -1.68 30.62
C LEU A 15 0.84 -0.27 30.31
N TRP A 16 0.85 0.63 31.30
CA TRP A 16 0.45 2.02 31.13
C TRP A 16 1.41 2.77 30.19
N ASP A 17 2.72 2.56 30.36
CA ASP A 17 3.74 3.16 29.49
C ASP A 17 3.62 2.63 28.04
N GLU A 18 3.36 1.33 27.85
CA GLU A 18 3.09 0.74 26.55
C GLU A 18 1.84 1.34 25.89
N ILE A 19 0.73 1.47 26.64
CA ILE A 19 -0.52 2.08 26.15
C ILE A 19 -0.25 3.54 25.75
N LYS A 20 0.47 4.28 26.55
CA LYS A 20 0.82 5.69 26.30
C LYS A 20 1.64 5.82 24.99
N ILE A 21 2.67 5.00 24.81
CA ILE A 21 3.48 4.96 23.58
C ILE A 21 2.61 4.66 22.36
N LEU A 22 1.64 3.73 22.46
CA LEU A 22 0.78 3.33 21.36
C LEU A 22 -0.32 4.33 21.01
N THR A 23 -0.74 5.16 21.98
CA THR A 23 -1.90 6.06 21.85
C THR A 23 -1.53 7.55 21.73
N GLU A 24 -0.27 7.94 22.04
CA GLU A 24 0.15 9.34 21.88
C GLU A 24 0.10 9.78 20.41
N PRO A 25 -0.53 10.93 20.10
CA PRO A 25 -0.51 11.46 18.74
C PRO A 25 0.90 11.94 18.39
N HIS A 26 1.39 11.49 17.23
CA HIS A 26 2.71 11.85 16.72
C HIS A 26 2.61 12.70 15.46
N ALA A 27 3.56 13.62 15.27
CA ALA A 27 3.66 14.38 14.03
C ALA A 27 3.95 13.44 12.85
N VAL A 28 3.16 13.56 11.80
CA VAL A 28 3.31 12.78 10.56
C VAL A 28 4.37 13.42 9.70
N GLU A 29 5.40 12.68 9.35
CA GLU A 29 6.31 13.04 8.26
C GLU A 29 6.24 11.95 7.18
N LEU A 30 5.82 12.35 5.99
CA LEU A 30 5.92 11.50 4.82
C LEU A 30 7.33 11.58 4.29
N SER A 31 7.98 10.43 4.12
CA SER A 31 9.34 10.41 3.60
C SER A 31 9.37 11.03 2.21
N LEU A 32 10.31 11.96 2.00
CA LEU A 32 10.55 12.51 0.68
C LEU A 32 10.96 11.36 -0.25
N GLU A 33 10.23 11.23 -1.34
CA GLU A 33 10.50 10.24 -2.37
C GLU A 33 11.86 10.54 -3.03
N PRO A 34 12.79 9.58 -3.09
CA PRO A 34 14.11 9.82 -3.68
C PRO A 34 13.97 10.13 -5.17
N LYS A 35 14.75 11.10 -5.66
CA LYS A 35 14.85 11.34 -7.10
C LYS A 35 15.73 10.28 -7.75
N PRO A 36 15.38 9.76 -8.93
CA PRO A 36 16.24 8.86 -9.68
C PRO A 36 17.63 9.49 -9.89
N GLY A 37 18.69 8.77 -9.53
CA GLY A 37 20.08 9.24 -9.72
C GLY A 37 20.59 10.29 -8.74
N SER A 38 19.84 10.69 -7.72
CA SER A 38 20.36 11.58 -6.68
C SER A 38 21.23 10.81 -5.69
N GLU A 39 22.55 10.85 -5.85
CA GLU A 39 23.45 10.51 -4.77
C GLU A 39 23.41 11.62 -3.71
N PRO A 40 23.18 11.29 -2.43
CA PRO A 40 23.21 12.29 -1.37
C PRO A 40 24.63 12.88 -1.22
N LEU A 41 24.77 14.16 -1.48
CA LEU A 41 26.05 14.92 -1.34
C LEU A 41 26.57 15.02 0.11
N LEU A 42 25.85 14.50 1.10
CA LEU A 42 26.14 14.66 2.54
C LEU A 42 26.98 13.55 3.17
N ASN A 43 27.46 12.56 2.39
CA ASN A 43 28.07 11.35 2.93
C ASN A 43 29.55 11.45 3.36
N LYS A 44 30.16 12.63 3.43
CA LYS A 44 31.59 12.75 3.75
C LYS A 44 31.93 12.99 5.23
N LEU A 45 30.97 13.16 6.13
CA LEU A 45 31.23 13.64 7.48
C LEU A 45 30.87 12.72 8.67
N ASN A 46 30.19 11.60 8.48
CA ASN A 46 29.88 10.68 9.57
C ASN A 46 30.83 9.49 9.65
N ILE A 47 31.94 9.66 10.41
CA ILE A 47 32.99 8.65 10.65
C ILE A 47 32.60 7.67 11.80
N PHE A 48 31.47 7.83 12.47
CA PHE A 48 31.08 6.98 13.60
C PHE A 48 30.36 5.72 13.16
N SER A 49 31.04 4.61 13.37
CA SER A 49 30.58 3.19 13.36
C SER A 49 29.33 2.85 12.52
N LYS A 50 29.50 2.91 11.20
CA LYS A 50 28.50 2.31 10.29
C LYS A 50 28.56 0.80 10.47
N PRO A 51 27.41 0.10 10.58
CA PRO A 51 27.40 -1.35 10.67
C PRO A 51 28.10 -1.95 9.44
N SER A 52 28.98 -2.89 9.65
CA SER A 52 29.63 -3.61 8.56
C SER A 52 28.66 -4.56 7.86
N GLN A 53 27.75 -5.14 8.62
CA GLN A 53 26.73 -6.08 8.17
C GLN A 53 25.43 -5.86 8.95
N LEU A 54 24.28 -6.10 8.33
CA LEU A 54 22.95 -6.05 8.95
C LEU A 54 22.26 -7.40 8.87
N LYS A 55 21.58 -7.78 9.96
CA LYS A 55 20.65 -8.90 10.01
C LYS A 55 19.25 -8.40 9.64
N VAL A 56 18.73 -8.85 8.50
CA VAL A 56 17.44 -8.44 7.96
C VAL A 56 16.50 -9.63 7.91
N VAL A 57 15.33 -9.49 8.48
CA VAL A 57 14.31 -10.54 8.52
C VAL A 57 13.09 -10.10 7.70
N PHE A 58 12.56 -11.02 6.89
CA PHE A 58 11.30 -10.85 6.18
C PHE A 58 10.29 -11.86 6.71
N LEU A 59 9.08 -11.38 7.01
CA LEU A 59 7.96 -12.22 7.47
C LEU A 59 6.81 -12.09 6.49
N HIS A 60 6.37 -13.23 5.95
CA HIS A 60 5.29 -13.34 4.98
C HIS A 60 4.13 -14.15 5.57
N GLU A 61 2.89 -13.68 5.40
CA GLU A 61 1.69 -14.41 5.83
C GLU A 61 1.46 -15.68 5.02
N TYR A 62 1.85 -15.67 3.75
CA TYR A 62 1.72 -16.78 2.81
C TYR A 62 3.09 -17.20 2.26
N ASP A 63 3.11 -18.28 1.50
CA ASP A 63 4.29 -18.69 0.76
C ASP A 63 4.29 -18.18 -0.69
N ALA A 64 5.49 -18.13 -1.29
CA ALA A 64 5.66 -17.66 -2.67
C ALA A 64 5.03 -18.59 -3.72
N LYS A 65 4.75 -19.85 -3.42
CA LYS A 65 4.12 -20.79 -4.38
C LYS A 65 2.67 -20.40 -4.61
N ASN A 66 1.97 -20.00 -3.55
CA ASN A 66 0.54 -19.75 -3.54
C ASN A 66 0.18 -18.25 -3.63
N SER A 67 1.13 -17.33 -3.42
CA SER A 67 0.87 -15.90 -3.38
C SER A 67 1.70 -15.12 -4.41
N ALA A 68 1.04 -14.47 -5.36
CA ALA A 68 1.67 -13.54 -6.28
C ALA A 68 2.28 -12.33 -5.56
N TRP A 69 1.63 -11.91 -4.46
CA TRP A 69 2.11 -10.86 -3.57
C TRP A 69 3.47 -11.22 -2.99
N VAL A 70 3.59 -12.40 -2.37
CA VAL A 70 4.86 -12.86 -1.79
C VAL A 70 5.91 -13.05 -2.86
N ARG A 71 5.57 -13.57 -4.04
CA ARG A 71 6.53 -13.65 -5.18
C ARG A 71 7.09 -12.30 -5.59
N GLY A 72 6.26 -11.24 -5.54
CA GLY A 72 6.73 -9.89 -5.79
C GLY A 72 7.76 -9.43 -4.76
N HIS A 73 7.50 -9.66 -3.48
CA HIS A 73 8.44 -9.36 -2.39
C HIS A 73 9.74 -10.17 -2.50
N GLU A 74 9.67 -11.45 -2.84
CA GLU A 74 10.84 -12.32 -3.05
C GLU A 74 11.77 -11.78 -4.15
N LYS A 75 11.21 -11.31 -5.27
CA LYS A 75 12.00 -10.64 -6.31
C LYS A 75 12.73 -9.41 -5.77
N GLY A 76 12.05 -8.63 -4.93
CA GLY A 76 12.66 -7.48 -4.25
C GLY A 76 13.77 -7.88 -3.30
N ILE A 77 13.62 -8.97 -2.55
CA ILE A 77 14.64 -9.52 -1.65
C ILE A 77 15.87 -9.99 -2.43
N GLU A 78 15.70 -10.68 -3.55
CA GLU A 78 16.80 -11.10 -4.42
C GLU A 78 17.57 -9.90 -5.00
N ALA A 79 16.87 -8.83 -5.39
CA ALA A 79 17.51 -7.60 -5.82
C ALA A 79 18.26 -6.90 -4.68
N LEU A 80 17.70 -6.91 -3.46
CA LEU A 80 18.35 -6.38 -2.26
C LEU A 80 19.67 -7.12 -1.95
N LYS A 81 19.68 -8.45 -2.02
CA LYS A 81 20.92 -9.26 -1.85
C LYS A 81 22.00 -8.85 -2.85
N LYS A 82 21.62 -8.64 -4.10
CA LYS A 82 22.56 -8.20 -5.16
C LYS A 82 23.08 -6.78 -4.96
N ALA A 83 22.25 -5.89 -4.39
CA ALA A 83 22.64 -4.50 -4.14
C ALA A 83 23.66 -4.34 -2.99
N PHE A 84 23.67 -5.26 -2.04
CA PHE A 84 24.54 -5.24 -0.85
C PHE A 84 25.21 -6.59 -0.63
N PRO A 85 26.08 -7.03 -1.55
CA PRO A 85 26.79 -8.32 -1.41
C PRO A 85 27.62 -8.33 -0.13
N ASP A 86 27.59 -9.46 0.60
CA ASP A 86 28.33 -9.72 1.85
C ASP A 86 28.02 -8.76 3.02
N ARG A 87 27.08 -7.83 2.84
CA ARG A 87 26.68 -6.87 3.87
C ARG A 87 25.36 -7.18 4.55
N LEU A 88 24.64 -8.19 4.10
CA LEU A 88 23.35 -8.58 4.65
C LEU A 88 23.31 -10.06 5.02
N VAL A 89 22.79 -10.35 6.20
CA VAL A 89 22.34 -11.70 6.58
C VAL A 89 20.81 -11.66 6.52
N ILE A 90 20.24 -12.27 5.49
CA ILE A 90 18.80 -12.25 5.25
C ILE A 90 18.17 -13.56 5.70
N THR A 91 17.19 -13.46 6.59
CA THR A 91 16.30 -14.56 6.99
C THR A 91 14.92 -14.30 6.43
N ASN A 92 14.33 -15.31 5.78
CA ASN A 92 12.99 -15.25 5.23
C ASN A 92 12.10 -16.29 5.88
N ARG A 93 10.90 -15.90 6.33
CA ARG A 93 9.90 -16.76 6.97
C ARG A 93 8.58 -16.63 6.24
N GLU A 94 8.11 -17.73 5.67
CA GLU A 94 6.81 -17.84 4.99
C GLU A 94 5.78 -18.51 5.90
N ASN A 95 4.48 -18.35 5.57
CA ASN A 95 3.35 -18.96 6.28
C ASN A 95 3.30 -18.54 7.76
N VAL A 96 3.66 -17.30 8.07
CA VAL A 96 3.59 -16.73 9.42
C VAL A 96 2.18 -16.23 9.68
N SER A 97 1.44 -16.88 10.57
CA SER A 97 0.10 -16.43 10.95
C SER A 97 0.16 -15.12 11.72
N PRO A 98 -0.54 -14.06 11.27
CA PRO A 98 -0.52 -12.76 11.95
C PRO A 98 -1.00 -12.81 13.39
N GLU A 99 -1.98 -13.65 13.70
CA GLU A 99 -2.62 -13.73 15.02
C GLU A 99 -1.98 -14.77 15.96
N VAL A 100 -1.28 -15.77 15.40
CA VAL A 100 -0.77 -16.91 16.19
C VAL A 100 0.75 -16.84 16.34
N ASP A 101 1.47 -16.66 15.24
CA ASP A 101 2.92 -16.86 15.20
C ASP A 101 3.72 -15.56 15.14
N ALA A 102 3.12 -14.50 14.55
CA ALA A 102 3.88 -13.30 14.18
C ALA A 102 4.56 -12.62 15.38
N GLU A 103 3.86 -12.48 16.51
CA GLU A 103 4.41 -11.87 17.71
C GLU A 103 5.59 -12.68 18.25
N GLN A 104 5.41 -14.00 18.42
CA GLN A 104 6.46 -14.86 18.95
C GLN A 104 7.70 -14.86 18.04
N ILE A 105 7.51 -14.96 16.71
CA ILE A 105 8.63 -14.96 15.76
C ILE A 105 9.37 -13.61 15.78
N MET A 106 8.63 -12.50 15.88
CA MET A 106 9.25 -11.17 15.99
C MET A 106 10.06 -11.02 17.27
N GLU A 107 9.56 -11.52 18.41
CA GLU A 107 10.28 -11.57 19.68
C GLU A 107 11.59 -12.39 19.55
N GLU A 108 11.50 -13.59 18.97
CA GLU A 108 12.65 -14.47 18.76
C GLU A 108 13.75 -13.77 17.93
N VAL A 109 13.38 -13.20 16.76
CA VAL A 109 14.38 -12.56 15.89
C VAL A 109 14.93 -11.26 16.47
N ALA A 110 14.16 -10.52 17.27
CA ALA A 110 14.65 -9.33 17.97
C ALA A 110 15.62 -9.70 19.08
N HIS A 111 15.37 -10.77 19.83
CA HIS A 111 16.32 -11.34 20.80
C HIS A 111 17.62 -11.82 20.13
N ASP A 112 17.54 -12.37 18.92
CA ASP A 112 18.69 -12.77 18.10
C ASP A 112 19.41 -11.58 17.45
N ASN A 113 19.10 -10.36 17.88
CA ASN A 113 19.67 -9.09 17.41
C ASN A 113 19.44 -8.86 15.91
N ALA A 114 18.25 -9.07 15.42
CA ALA A 114 17.84 -8.57 14.10
C ALA A 114 17.93 -7.04 14.08
N ASP A 115 18.56 -6.48 13.06
CA ASP A 115 18.67 -5.03 12.87
C ASP A 115 17.40 -4.45 12.25
N VAL A 116 16.77 -5.21 11.34
CA VAL A 116 15.59 -4.79 10.58
C VAL A 116 14.64 -5.97 10.38
N VAL A 117 13.37 -5.76 10.65
CA VAL A 117 12.28 -6.69 10.38
C VAL A 117 11.29 -6.05 9.42
N PHE A 118 11.13 -6.64 8.24
CA PHE A 118 10.09 -6.30 7.27
C PHE A 118 8.95 -7.30 7.38
N THR A 119 7.74 -6.82 7.55
CA THR A 119 6.53 -7.64 7.43
C THR A 119 5.76 -7.26 6.18
N THR A 120 5.25 -8.24 5.44
CA THR A 120 4.61 -8.03 4.14
C THR A 120 3.08 -8.14 4.19
N SER A 121 2.52 -8.32 5.38
CA SER A 121 1.08 -8.29 5.62
C SER A 121 0.72 -7.19 6.61
N ILE A 122 -0.31 -6.41 6.26
CA ILE A 122 -0.88 -5.40 7.14
C ILE A 122 -1.37 -5.99 8.46
N ARG A 123 -1.88 -7.22 8.46
CA ARG A 123 -2.41 -7.92 9.64
C ARG A 123 -1.33 -8.16 10.71
N MET A 124 -0.06 -8.13 10.34
CA MET A 124 1.07 -8.23 11.27
C MET A 124 1.37 -6.92 12.02
N ARG A 125 0.72 -5.80 11.66
CA ARG A 125 1.00 -4.51 12.29
C ARG A 125 0.81 -4.47 13.81
N PRO A 126 -0.25 -5.05 14.41
CA PRO A 126 -0.40 -5.07 15.86
C PRO A 126 0.78 -5.75 16.57
N ALA A 127 1.24 -6.90 16.04
CA ALA A 127 2.42 -7.59 16.54
C ALA A 127 3.69 -6.73 16.39
N CYS A 128 3.88 -6.08 15.24
CA CYS A 128 5.01 -5.16 15.04
C CYS A 128 5.05 -4.07 16.11
N LEU A 129 3.93 -3.42 16.40
CA LEU A 129 3.85 -2.34 17.40
C LEU A 129 4.19 -2.84 18.78
N LYS A 130 3.65 -3.98 19.17
CA LYS A 130 3.86 -4.59 20.47
C LYS A 130 5.33 -4.95 20.69
N VAL A 131 5.94 -5.65 19.73
CA VAL A 131 7.35 -6.08 19.83
C VAL A 131 8.30 -4.89 19.71
N ALA A 132 8.02 -3.93 18.81
CA ALA A 132 8.86 -2.74 18.65
C ALA A 132 8.95 -1.90 19.92
N ALA A 133 7.89 -1.85 20.74
CA ALA A 133 7.89 -1.14 22.02
C ALA A 133 8.89 -1.75 23.03
N GLN A 134 9.13 -3.05 22.95
CA GLN A 134 10.03 -3.78 23.86
C GLN A 134 11.45 -3.90 23.30
N HIS A 135 11.62 -3.80 21.98
CA HIS A 135 12.89 -3.96 21.26
C HIS A 135 13.30 -2.71 20.45
N PRO A 136 13.60 -1.58 21.09
CA PRO A 136 13.85 -0.29 20.40
C PRO A 136 15.11 -0.27 19.53
N LYS A 137 15.96 -1.29 19.61
CA LYS A 137 17.16 -1.45 18.75
C LYS A 137 16.83 -2.09 17.41
N THR A 138 15.76 -2.87 17.33
CA THR A 138 15.30 -3.51 16.10
C THR A 138 14.34 -2.58 15.37
N ARG A 139 14.56 -2.37 14.08
CA ARG A 139 13.75 -1.50 13.24
C ARG A 139 12.64 -2.31 12.59
N PHE A 140 11.40 -1.95 12.88
CA PHE A 140 10.25 -2.64 12.31
C PHE A 140 9.62 -1.82 11.18
N LEU A 141 9.35 -2.51 10.06
CA LEU A 141 8.63 -1.96 8.91
C LEU A 141 7.48 -2.87 8.53
N ASN A 142 6.30 -2.28 8.31
CA ASN A 142 5.11 -3.02 7.91
C ASN A 142 4.62 -2.55 6.54
N CYS A 143 4.35 -3.49 5.64
CA CYS A 143 3.83 -3.21 4.31
C CYS A 143 2.35 -2.89 4.38
N CYS A 144 2.03 -1.61 4.43
CA CYS A 144 0.70 -1.04 4.32
C CYS A 144 0.75 0.49 4.33
N LEU A 145 -0.35 1.13 3.91
CA LEU A 145 -0.63 2.49 4.36
C LEU A 145 -1.32 2.42 5.71
N ASN A 146 -0.92 3.27 6.66
CA ASN A 146 -1.54 3.29 7.97
C ASN A 146 -1.36 4.65 8.64
N ALA A 147 -2.12 4.88 9.72
CA ALA A 147 -1.82 5.95 10.64
C ALA A 147 -0.36 5.83 11.10
N PRO A 148 0.43 6.89 10.95
CA PRO A 148 1.86 6.80 11.20
C PRO A 148 2.16 6.57 12.69
N HIS A 149 3.21 5.80 12.96
CA HIS A 149 3.67 5.52 14.31
C HIS A 149 5.21 5.54 14.37
N PRO A 150 5.84 6.13 15.40
CA PRO A 150 7.30 6.28 15.43
C PRO A 150 8.04 4.95 15.58
N LEU A 151 7.44 3.94 16.19
CA LEU A 151 8.07 2.63 16.41
C LEU A 151 8.03 1.73 15.18
N VAL A 152 7.04 1.90 14.29
CA VAL A 152 6.87 1.04 13.11
C VAL A 152 6.66 1.94 11.90
N ARG A 153 7.65 1.98 11.01
CA ARG A 153 7.49 2.67 9.74
C ARG A 153 6.70 1.81 8.76
N THR A 154 5.98 2.45 7.86
CA THR A 154 5.24 1.74 6.81
C THR A 154 5.84 2.00 5.45
N TYR A 155 5.63 1.07 4.51
CA TYR A 155 6.05 1.22 3.12
C TYR A 155 4.97 0.65 2.20
N TYR A 156 4.61 1.42 1.15
CA TYR A 156 3.57 1.03 0.20
C TYR A 156 3.68 1.84 -1.10
N PRO A 157 3.33 1.27 -2.26
CA PRO A 157 3.31 2.02 -3.51
C PRO A 157 2.15 3.01 -3.58
N ARG A 158 2.31 4.08 -4.37
CA ARG A 158 1.26 5.07 -4.66
C ARG A 158 0.31 4.56 -5.73
N THR A 159 -0.42 3.52 -5.44
CA THR A 159 -1.29 2.82 -6.40
C THR A 159 -2.26 3.72 -7.16
N TYR A 160 -2.62 4.90 -6.64
CA TYR A 160 -3.49 5.85 -7.32
C TYR A 160 -2.84 6.42 -8.60
N GLU A 161 -1.50 6.50 -8.68
CA GLU A 161 -0.79 6.99 -9.87
C GLU A 161 -0.96 6.00 -11.04
N ALA A 162 -0.70 4.71 -10.81
CA ALA A 162 -0.94 3.67 -11.81
C ALA A 162 -2.42 3.52 -12.16
N ASN A 163 -3.31 3.64 -11.16
CA ASN A 163 -4.76 3.57 -11.40
C ASN A 163 -5.24 4.69 -12.33
N TYR A 164 -4.69 5.90 -12.22
CA TYR A 164 -5.02 6.98 -13.15
C TYR A 164 -4.68 6.60 -14.60
N LEU A 165 -3.48 6.08 -14.85
CA LEU A 165 -3.04 5.67 -16.18
C LEU A 165 -3.85 4.46 -16.70
N LEU A 166 -4.17 3.51 -15.83
CA LEU A 166 -5.03 2.37 -16.19
C LEU A 166 -6.47 2.81 -16.52
N GLY A 167 -6.98 3.82 -15.83
CA GLY A 167 -8.27 4.44 -16.16
C GLY A 167 -8.25 5.11 -17.53
N MET A 168 -7.18 5.85 -17.87
CA MET A 168 -7.01 6.41 -19.21
C MET A 168 -6.94 5.32 -20.28
N LEU A 169 -6.15 4.27 -20.04
CA LEU A 169 -6.05 3.14 -20.95
C LEU A 169 -7.41 2.47 -21.14
N ALA A 170 -8.17 2.25 -20.06
CA ALA A 170 -9.53 1.74 -20.14
C ALA A 170 -10.41 2.63 -21.01
N GLY A 171 -10.36 3.95 -20.86
CA GLY A 171 -11.12 4.89 -21.68
C GLY A 171 -10.73 4.88 -23.16
N ILE A 172 -9.46 4.65 -23.50
CA ILE A 172 -8.98 4.52 -24.88
C ILE A 172 -9.47 3.23 -25.51
N LEU A 173 -9.41 2.12 -24.77
CA LEU A 173 -9.71 0.78 -25.29
C LEU A 173 -11.18 0.39 -25.19
N ASN A 174 -11.96 1.08 -24.36
CA ASN A 174 -13.37 0.74 -24.13
C ASN A 174 -14.26 1.20 -25.29
N LEU A 175 -15.23 0.38 -25.64
CA LEU A 175 -16.21 0.69 -26.68
C LEU A 175 -17.53 1.25 -26.11
N THR A 176 -17.75 1.12 -24.81
CA THR A 176 -18.95 1.58 -24.10
C THR A 176 -18.62 2.76 -23.18
N ASP A 177 -19.63 3.34 -22.54
CA ASP A 177 -19.41 4.41 -21.55
C ASP A 177 -19.27 3.89 -20.11
N ARG A 178 -19.27 2.57 -19.88
CA ARG A 178 -19.13 1.95 -18.56
C ARG A 178 -17.93 1.02 -18.48
N VAL A 179 -17.20 1.11 -17.40
CA VAL A 179 -16.06 0.24 -17.07
C VAL A 179 -16.27 -0.29 -15.65
N GLY A 180 -15.96 -1.56 -15.43
CA GLY A 180 -16.02 -2.14 -14.09
C GLY A 180 -14.82 -1.77 -13.24
N TYR A 181 -15.01 -1.68 -11.93
CA TYR A 181 -13.92 -1.55 -10.97
C TYR A 181 -14.20 -2.40 -9.74
N VAL A 182 -13.32 -3.33 -9.44
CA VAL A 182 -13.34 -4.10 -8.21
C VAL A 182 -12.34 -3.52 -7.23
N ALA A 183 -12.81 -3.09 -6.07
CA ALA A 183 -11.98 -2.72 -4.94
C ALA A 183 -11.97 -3.83 -3.88
N ALA A 184 -10.84 -4.06 -3.20
CA ALA A 184 -10.73 -5.12 -2.21
C ALA A 184 -11.48 -4.76 -0.91
N ASN A 185 -10.95 -3.83 -0.15
CA ASN A 185 -11.46 -3.41 1.15
C ASN A 185 -11.43 -1.87 1.27
N PRO A 186 -12.34 -1.24 2.04
CA PRO A 186 -12.37 0.21 2.20
C PRO A 186 -11.32 0.69 3.23
N VAL A 187 -10.05 0.55 2.86
CA VAL A 187 -8.90 0.93 3.68
C VAL A 187 -8.20 2.17 3.13
N TYR A 188 -7.26 2.72 3.88
CA TYR A 188 -6.47 3.89 3.47
C TYR A 188 -5.94 3.77 2.04
N GLY A 189 -6.09 4.82 1.26
CA GLY A 189 -5.62 4.95 -0.12
C GLY A 189 -6.49 4.26 -1.19
N VAL A 190 -7.41 3.36 -0.82
CA VAL A 190 -8.26 2.66 -1.81
C VAL A 190 -9.26 3.59 -2.49
N PRO A 191 -10.02 4.46 -1.78
CA PRO A 191 -10.88 5.41 -2.46
C PRO A 191 -10.13 6.39 -3.38
N ALA A 192 -8.92 6.79 -3.01
CA ALA A 192 -8.08 7.61 -3.90
C ALA A 192 -7.70 6.85 -5.19
N ALA A 193 -7.40 5.54 -5.10
CA ALA A 193 -7.12 4.72 -6.27
C ALA A 193 -8.36 4.56 -7.18
N VAL A 194 -9.53 4.31 -6.60
CA VAL A 194 -10.83 4.27 -7.33
C VAL A 194 -11.08 5.59 -8.05
N ASN A 195 -10.95 6.70 -7.34
CA ASN A 195 -11.19 8.03 -7.89
C ASN A 195 -10.15 8.41 -8.96
N ALA A 196 -8.90 8.02 -8.79
CA ALA A 196 -7.84 8.23 -9.78
C ALA A 196 -8.14 7.49 -11.08
N PHE A 197 -8.57 6.21 -11.00
CA PHE A 197 -8.98 5.44 -12.17
C PHE A 197 -10.18 6.10 -12.88
N ALA A 198 -11.21 6.48 -12.14
CA ALA A 198 -12.39 7.16 -12.68
C ALA A 198 -12.03 8.48 -13.37
N ARG A 199 -11.11 9.24 -12.80
CA ARG A 199 -10.59 10.47 -13.43
C ARG A 199 -9.79 10.20 -14.69
N GLY A 200 -8.91 9.21 -14.67
CA GLY A 200 -8.16 8.78 -15.86
C GLY A 200 -9.12 8.40 -17.00
N LEU A 201 -10.14 7.61 -16.72
CA LEU A 201 -11.19 7.23 -17.66
C LEU A 201 -11.84 8.48 -18.27
N ARG A 202 -12.29 9.43 -17.44
CA ARG A 202 -12.98 10.64 -17.89
C ARG A 202 -12.08 11.66 -18.60
N THR A 203 -10.78 11.60 -18.41
CA THR A 203 -9.83 12.46 -19.15
C THR A 203 -9.90 12.18 -20.65
N VAL A 204 -10.14 10.94 -21.04
CA VAL A 204 -10.24 10.53 -22.47
C VAL A 204 -11.68 10.28 -22.92
N ARG A 205 -12.59 9.95 -22.00
CA ARG A 205 -14.03 9.75 -22.24
C ARG A 205 -14.86 10.50 -21.19
N PRO A 206 -15.19 11.78 -21.40
CA PRO A 206 -15.83 12.63 -20.37
C PRO A 206 -17.17 12.15 -19.82
N ASN A 207 -17.93 11.38 -20.63
CA ASN A 207 -19.25 10.86 -20.24
C ASN A 207 -19.21 9.46 -19.60
N SER A 208 -18.04 8.86 -19.48
CA SER A 208 -17.92 7.52 -18.93
C SER A 208 -18.04 7.47 -17.41
N HIS A 209 -18.50 6.32 -16.93
CA HIS A 209 -18.71 5.99 -15.53
C HIS A 209 -18.00 4.69 -15.18
N ILE A 210 -17.65 4.52 -13.93
CA ILE A 210 -17.20 3.23 -13.40
C ILE A 210 -18.31 2.60 -12.55
N LEU A 211 -18.55 1.31 -12.72
CA LEU A 211 -19.37 0.51 -11.81
C LEU A 211 -18.44 -0.11 -10.77
N LEU A 212 -18.54 0.36 -9.53
CA LEU A 212 -17.73 -0.10 -8.41
C LEU A 212 -18.37 -1.29 -7.71
N ARG A 213 -17.60 -2.36 -7.52
CA ARG A 213 -17.91 -3.49 -6.64
C ARG A 213 -16.81 -3.70 -5.63
N TRP A 214 -17.20 -4.14 -4.43
CA TRP A 214 -16.26 -4.42 -3.36
C TRP A 214 -16.11 -5.92 -3.17
N ALA A 215 -14.88 -6.43 -3.23
CA ALA A 215 -14.62 -7.86 -3.03
C ALA A 215 -14.95 -8.33 -1.61
N CYS A 216 -14.88 -7.43 -0.62
CA CYS A 216 -15.29 -7.69 0.76
C CYS A 216 -16.81 -7.81 0.96
N LEU A 217 -17.61 -7.39 -0.03
CA LEU A 217 -19.07 -7.55 -0.04
C LEU A 217 -19.40 -8.69 -0.98
N GLN A 218 -19.67 -9.88 -0.46
CA GLN A 218 -20.14 -11.00 -1.26
C GLN A 218 -21.63 -10.81 -1.59
N GLU A 219 -21.94 -9.92 -2.53
CA GLU A 219 -23.32 -9.61 -2.92
C GLU A 219 -23.84 -10.67 -3.91
N PRO A 220 -24.90 -11.43 -3.56
CA PRO A 220 -25.50 -12.41 -4.47
C PRO A 220 -25.96 -11.76 -5.77
N GLY A 221 -25.63 -12.37 -6.92
CA GLY A 221 -26.02 -11.90 -8.25
C GLY A 221 -25.21 -10.71 -8.78
N LYS A 222 -24.13 -10.32 -8.07
CA LYS A 222 -23.18 -9.28 -8.53
C LYS A 222 -21.76 -9.85 -8.62
N PRO A 223 -21.45 -10.66 -9.64
CA PRO A 223 -20.14 -11.28 -9.77
C PRO A 223 -19.06 -10.25 -10.06
N LEU A 224 -17.87 -10.45 -9.49
CA LEU A 224 -16.75 -9.50 -9.58
C LEU A 224 -16.15 -9.39 -11.00
N ASP A 225 -16.47 -10.32 -11.89
CA ASP A 225 -16.10 -10.28 -13.30
C ASP A 225 -17.10 -9.54 -14.20
N PHE A 226 -18.16 -8.95 -13.61
CA PHE A 226 -19.22 -8.21 -14.31
C PHE A 226 -19.96 -9.01 -15.38
N SER A 227 -20.02 -10.34 -15.26
CA SER A 227 -20.71 -11.20 -16.23
C SER A 227 -22.23 -10.95 -16.28
N ASP A 228 -22.81 -10.33 -15.26
CA ASP A 228 -24.20 -9.84 -15.20
C ASP A 228 -24.40 -8.48 -15.91
N CYS A 229 -23.34 -7.81 -16.36
CA CYS A 229 -23.36 -6.51 -17.04
C CYS A 229 -22.79 -6.66 -18.45
N PRO A 230 -23.61 -6.95 -19.47
CA PRO A 230 -23.12 -7.22 -20.81
C PRO A 230 -22.47 -6.03 -21.50
N ASP A 231 -22.75 -4.82 -21.03
CA ASP A 231 -22.13 -3.56 -21.48
C ASP A 231 -20.74 -3.29 -20.88
N ILE A 232 -20.29 -4.11 -19.91
CA ILE A 232 -18.97 -4.00 -19.31
C ILE A 232 -18.07 -5.13 -19.82
N GLU A 233 -17.14 -4.80 -20.70
CA GLU A 233 -16.10 -5.71 -21.18
C GLU A 233 -14.77 -5.49 -20.45
N LEU A 234 -14.41 -4.23 -20.20
CA LEU A 234 -13.21 -3.87 -19.47
C LEU A 234 -13.51 -3.59 -17.99
N PHE A 235 -12.66 -4.10 -17.13
CA PHE A 235 -12.76 -3.83 -15.69
C PHE A 235 -11.41 -3.92 -15.01
N TYR A 236 -11.25 -3.15 -13.95
CA TYR A 236 -10.13 -3.28 -13.03
C TYR A 236 -10.46 -4.35 -12.00
N ALA A 237 -9.65 -5.39 -11.93
CA ALA A 237 -9.73 -6.42 -10.91
C ALA A 237 -8.72 -6.14 -9.80
N CYS A 238 -9.11 -6.34 -8.55
CA CYS A 238 -8.21 -6.15 -7.42
C CYS A 238 -8.26 -7.35 -6.48
N SER A 239 -7.15 -8.06 -6.37
CA SER A 239 -6.86 -8.84 -5.18
C SER A 239 -5.36 -9.10 -5.02
N PRO A 240 -4.53 -8.06 -4.75
CA PRO A 240 -3.11 -8.28 -4.53
C PRO A 240 -2.82 -8.95 -3.18
N PHE A 241 -3.77 -8.96 -2.25
CA PHE A 241 -3.58 -9.39 -0.86
C PHE A 241 -3.99 -10.83 -0.59
N GLU A 242 -4.73 -11.45 -1.50
CA GLU A 242 -5.13 -12.84 -1.35
C GLU A 242 -4.31 -13.75 -2.25
N PRO A 243 -3.98 -14.97 -1.81
CA PRO A 243 -3.39 -15.96 -2.69
C PRO A 243 -4.44 -16.29 -3.76
N THR A 244 -4.31 -15.66 -4.91
CA THR A 244 -5.05 -16.08 -6.09
C THR A 244 -4.18 -17.06 -6.85
N GLY A 245 -4.72 -18.17 -7.27
CA GLY A 245 -4.01 -19.19 -8.02
C GLY A 245 -3.43 -18.70 -9.35
N SER A 246 -3.84 -17.51 -9.82
CA SER A 246 -3.29 -16.85 -10.99
C SER A 246 -2.90 -15.40 -10.71
N ALA A 247 -1.65 -15.05 -11.07
CA ALA A 247 -1.18 -13.66 -11.07
C ALA A 247 -1.89 -12.78 -12.13
N ARG A 248 -2.95 -13.29 -12.77
CA ARG A 248 -3.62 -12.69 -13.94
C ARG A 248 -4.93 -11.99 -13.60
N GLU A 249 -5.32 -11.96 -12.32
CA GLU A 249 -6.65 -11.48 -11.90
C GLU A 249 -6.61 -10.11 -11.21
N TYR A 250 -5.55 -9.33 -11.40
CA TYR A 250 -5.51 -7.95 -10.92
C TYR A 250 -5.02 -7.01 -12.01
N GLY A 251 -5.37 -5.72 -11.87
CA GLY A 251 -5.12 -4.71 -12.90
C GLY A 251 -6.26 -4.59 -13.89
N LEU A 252 -5.99 -4.00 -15.04
CA LEU A 252 -6.99 -3.85 -16.09
C LEU A 252 -7.13 -5.16 -16.87
N CYS A 253 -8.34 -5.70 -16.88
CA CYS A 253 -8.69 -6.97 -17.53
C CYS A 253 -9.81 -6.76 -18.56
N ARG A 254 -9.86 -7.66 -19.54
CA ARG A 254 -10.93 -7.75 -20.54
C ARG A 254 -11.66 -9.07 -20.41
N ARG A 255 -13.00 -9.03 -20.34
CA ARG A 255 -13.83 -10.21 -20.45
C ARG A 255 -14.10 -10.48 -21.93
N MET A 256 -13.70 -11.65 -22.37
CA MET A 256 -13.87 -12.12 -23.75
C MET A 256 -15.28 -12.68 -23.98
N PRO A 257 -15.76 -12.77 -25.27
CA PRO A 257 -17.08 -13.33 -25.56
C PRO A 257 -17.29 -14.78 -25.10
N ASP A 258 -16.23 -15.54 -24.91
CA ASP A 258 -16.28 -16.93 -24.41
C ASP A 258 -16.33 -16.98 -22.85
N GLY A 259 -16.36 -15.81 -22.18
CA GLY A 259 -16.36 -15.66 -20.74
C GLY A 259 -14.96 -15.73 -20.10
N SER A 260 -13.89 -15.97 -20.86
CA SER A 260 -12.52 -15.93 -20.32
C SER A 260 -12.11 -14.50 -20.00
N ILE A 261 -11.22 -14.35 -19.00
CA ILE A 261 -10.65 -13.06 -18.59
C ILE A 261 -9.21 -13.00 -19.06
N GLN A 262 -8.86 -11.92 -19.76
CA GLN A 262 -7.52 -11.67 -20.24
C GLN A 262 -6.95 -10.39 -19.63
N PRO A 263 -5.68 -10.39 -19.18
CA PRO A 263 -5.02 -9.18 -18.69
C PRO A 263 -4.76 -8.22 -19.86
N VAL A 264 -5.00 -6.93 -19.63
CA VAL A 264 -4.71 -5.85 -20.58
C VAL A 264 -3.47 -5.11 -20.11
N ALA A 265 -3.44 -4.67 -18.87
CA ALA A 265 -2.31 -4.00 -18.25
C ALA A 265 -2.33 -4.17 -16.73
N LEU A 266 -1.15 -4.34 -16.14
CA LEU A 266 -0.99 -4.56 -14.72
C LEU A 266 -0.08 -3.51 -14.09
N PRO A 267 -0.38 -2.99 -12.90
CA PRO A 267 0.61 -2.28 -12.10
C PRO A 267 1.61 -3.29 -11.54
N VAL A 268 2.89 -2.97 -11.62
CA VAL A 268 3.98 -3.79 -11.07
C VAL A 268 4.71 -2.99 -10.02
N TRP A 269 4.76 -3.51 -8.82
CA TRP A 269 5.44 -2.88 -7.69
C TRP A 269 6.86 -3.40 -7.56
N LYS A 270 7.80 -2.47 -7.53
CA LYS A 270 9.24 -2.75 -7.42
C LYS A 270 9.64 -2.66 -5.96
N TRP A 271 9.40 -3.73 -5.20
CA TRP A 271 9.72 -3.81 -3.78
C TRP A 271 11.19 -3.56 -3.47
N GLU A 272 12.08 -3.89 -4.41
CA GLU A 272 13.51 -3.60 -4.31
C GLU A 272 13.81 -2.12 -4.08
N VAL A 273 13.01 -1.22 -4.63
CA VAL A 273 13.20 0.23 -4.47
C VAL A 273 13.03 0.62 -3.00
N PHE A 274 12.01 0.10 -2.33
CA PHE A 274 11.79 0.31 -0.90
C PHE A 274 12.92 -0.33 -0.09
N TYR A 275 13.22 -1.60 -0.32
CA TYR A 275 14.20 -2.34 0.46
C TYR A 275 15.59 -1.74 0.34
N ILE A 276 16.06 -1.48 -0.88
CA ILE A 276 17.37 -0.89 -1.14
C ILE A 276 17.46 0.52 -0.55
N GLY A 277 16.43 1.36 -0.74
CA GLY A 277 16.38 2.71 -0.20
C GLY A 277 16.43 2.74 1.32
N ILE A 278 15.65 1.89 1.97
CA ILE A 278 15.59 1.78 3.43
C ILE A 278 16.90 1.26 4.00
N ILE A 279 17.43 0.15 3.50
CA ILE A 279 18.70 -0.43 3.96
C ILE A 279 19.86 0.53 3.71
N ARG A 280 19.88 1.23 2.57
CA ARG A 280 20.86 2.28 2.29
C ARG A 280 20.82 3.38 3.35
N SER A 281 19.64 3.85 3.72
CA SER A 281 19.48 4.91 4.74
C SER A 281 20.05 4.49 6.12
N ILE A 282 19.97 3.20 6.46
CA ILE A 282 20.57 2.65 7.69
C ILE A 282 22.09 2.63 7.58
N PHE A 283 22.64 2.13 6.48
CA PHE A 283 24.08 2.13 6.27
C PHE A 283 24.70 3.54 6.20
N GLU A 284 23.96 4.50 5.72
CA GLU A 284 24.38 5.90 5.63
C GLU A 284 24.19 6.68 6.94
N GLY A 285 23.45 6.08 7.92
CA GLY A 285 23.13 6.73 9.18
C GLY A 285 22.02 7.79 9.06
N THR A 286 21.32 7.85 7.90
CA THR A 286 20.23 8.80 7.68
C THR A 286 18.90 8.29 8.23
N TRP A 287 18.78 7.00 8.52
CA TRP A 287 17.60 6.42 9.17
C TRP A 287 17.26 7.14 10.48
N ASP A 288 18.25 7.39 11.34
CA ASP A 288 18.06 7.97 12.66
C ASP A 288 18.14 9.50 12.67
N SER A 289 18.67 10.12 11.60
CA SER A 289 18.86 11.57 11.52
C SER A 289 17.53 12.31 11.35
N GLY A 290 17.16 13.09 12.35
CA GLY A 290 15.96 13.93 12.33
C GLY A 290 14.64 13.20 12.51
N SER A 291 14.66 11.91 12.84
CA SER A 291 13.48 11.07 12.92
C SER A 291 13.07 10.66 14.34
N SER A 292 13.80 11.11 15.39
CA SER A 292 13.40 10.78 16.75
C SER A 292 12.02 11.39 17.07
N GLY A 293 11.04 10.53 17.32
CA GLY A 293 9.66 10.92 17.58
C GLY A 293 8.79 11.19 16.35
N LYS A 294 9.29 10.99 15.13
CA LYS A 294 8.51 11.15 13.90
C LYS A 294 8.05 9.80 13.36
N ALA A 295 6.80 9.75 12.95
CA ALA A 295 6.22 8.59 12.28
C ALA A 295 6.40 8.74 10.77
N ILE A 296 6.97 7.72 10.10
CA ILE A 296 7.31 7.79 8.68
C ILE A 296 6.57 6.70 7.90
N ASN A 297 5.86 7.13 6.84
CA ASN A 297 5.32 6.27 5.81
C ASN A 297 6.11 6.47 4.52
N TYR A 298 6.75 5.41 4.01
CA TYR A 298 7.38 5.40 2.70
C TYR A 298 6.29 5.12 1.65
N TRP A 299 5.67 6.17 1.14
CA TRP A 299 4.63 6.08 0.12
C TRP A 299 5.16 6.59 -1.21
N TRP A 300 5.76 5.70 -1.98
CA TRP A 300 6.51 6.00 -3.18
C TRP A 300 5.79 5.48 -4.44
N GLY A 301 5.96 6.19 -5.55
CA GLY A 301 5.32 5.88 -6.83
C GLY A 301 6.29 5.97 -8.02
N PHE A 302 5.81 6.49 -9.13
CA PHE A 302 6.61 6.59 -10.37
C PHE A 302 7.89 7.41 -10.21
N ARG A 303 7.88 8.45 -9.37
CA ARG A 303 9.02 9.32 -9.16
C ARG A 303 10.28 8.59 -8.67
N SER A 304 10.10 7.60 -7.83
CA SER A 304 11.18 6.76 -7.30
C SER A 304 11.38 5.47 -8.09
N ASP A 305 10.63 5.28 -9.17
CA ASP A 305 10.57 4.03 -9.92
C ASP A 305 10.05 2.84 -9.05
N ALA A 306 9.24 3.13 -8.02
CA ALA A 306 8.65 2.10 -7.15
C ALA A 306 7.47 1.36 -7.80
N GLU A 307 6.93 1.93 -8.87
CA GLU A 307 5.80 1.38 -9.62
C GLU A 307 6.03 1.57 -11.12
N ARG A 308 5.50 0.63 -11.92
CA ARG A 308 5.44 0.72 -13.38
C ARG A 308 4.20 0.01 -13.90
N LEU A 309 3.87 0.16 -15.19
CA LEU A 309 2.84 -0.61 -15.86
C LEU A 309 3.47 -1.65 -16.80
N ASP A 310 2.97 -2.89 -16.74
CA ASP A 310 3.25 -3.93 -17.74
C ASP A 310 2.01 -4.12 -18.61
N TYR A 311 2.21 -4.10 -19.93
CA TYR A 311 1.14 -4.24 -20.93
C TYR A 311 1.14 -5.65 -21.53
N TYR A 312 -0.03 -6.26 -21.63
CA TYR A 312 -0.24 -7.60 -22.19
C TYR A 312 -0.91 -7.57 -23.56
N GLU A 313 -1.66 -6.52 -23.87
CA GLU A 313 -2.15 -6.25 -25.22
C GLU A 313 -1.15 -5.36 -25.97
N THR A 314 -1.07 -5.57 -27.31
CA THR A 314 -0.31 -4.66 -28.18
C THR A 314 -1.08 -3.35 -28.31
N LEU A 315 -0.55 -2.29 -27.69
CA LEU A 315 -1.17 -0.97 -27.75
C LEU A 315 -0.81 -0.24 -29.06
N PRO A 316 -1.73 0.58 -29.60
CA PRO A 316 -1.39 1.50 -30.67
C PRO A 316 -0.22 2.42 -30.24
N LYS A 317 0.72 2.69 -31.17
CA LYS A 317 1.92 3.45 -30.86
C LYS A 317 1.63 4.81 -30.22
N GLY A 318 0.58 5.52 -30.65
CA GLY A 318 0.18 6.80 -30.05
C GLY A 318 -0.30 6.65 -28.61
N THR A 319 -1.03 5.57 -28.29
CA THR A 319 -1.48 5.26 -26.94
C THR A 319 -0.28 5.02 -26.01
N GLN A 320 0.68 4.20 -26.45
CA GLN A 320 1.88 3.93 -25.66
C GLN A 320 2.68 5.20 -25.41
N GLN A 321 2.90 6.02 -26.44
CA GLN A 321 3.61 7.31 -26.30
C GLN A 321 2.91 8.28 -25.33
N LEU A 322 1.57 8.30 -25.34
CA LEU A 322 0.79 9.11 -24.40
C LEU A 322 0.99 8.63 -22.97
N LEU A 323 0.87 7.32 -22.72
CA LEU A 323 1.06 6.75 -21.38
C LEU A 323 2.49 6.97 -20.87
N ASP A 324 3.51 6.76 -21.71
CA ASP A 324 4.92 7.01 -21.36
C ASP A 324 5.18 8.50 -21.01
N LEU A 325 4.52 9.42 -21.73
CA LEU A 325 4.62 10.87 -21.43
C LEU A 325 4.00 11.20 -20.09
N LEU A 326 2.82 10.66 -19.81
CA LEU A 326 2.11 10.92 -18.57
C LEU A 326 2.82 10.28 -17.36
N GLU A 327 3.37 9.08 -17.53
CA GLU A 327 4.20 8.44 -16.49
C GLU A 327 5.40 9.35 -16.14
N LYS A 328 6.08 9.91 -17.14
CA LYS A 328 7.17 10.87 -16.91
C LYS A 328 6.72 12.15 -16.21
N ASN A 329 5.55 12.68 -16.57
CA ASN A 329 5.01 13.89 -15.94
C ASN A 329 4.59 13.62 -14.48
N LEU A 330 4.00 12.43 -14.18
CA LEU A 330 3.72 12.02 -12.82
C LEU A 330 5.00 11.84 -12.01
N ALA A 331 6.03 11.21 -12.58
CA ALA A 331 7.34 11.06 -11.96
C ALA A 331 8.02 12.42 -11.68
N ALA A 332 7.82 13.41 -12.57
CA ALA A 332 8.31 14.78 -12.37
C ALA A 332 7.45 15.60 -11.39
N ASN A 333 6.30 15.09 -10.97
CA ASN A 333 5.30 15.79 -10.16
C ASN A 333 4.76 17.08 -10.85
N GLU A 334 4.70 17.04 -12.18
CA GLU A 334 4.24 18.17 -13.02
C GLU A 334 2.73 18.10 -13.32
N PHE A 335 2.08 16.99 -12.96
CA PHE A 335 0.67 16.75 -13.25
C PHE A 335 -0.08 16.30 -12.01
N PRO A 336 -1.00 17.13 -11.46
CA PRO A 336 -1.82 16.74 -10.33
C PRO A 336 -2.99 15.85 -10.80
N ILE A 337 -3.04 14.60 -10.31
CA ILE A 337 -4.18 13.71 -10.58
C ILE A 337 -5.47 14.28 -9.98
N PHE A 338 -5.37 14.94 -8.84
CA PHE A 338 -6.48 15.57 -8.14
C PHE A 338 -6.30 17.10 -8.10
N PRO A 339 -6.69 17.84 -9.16
CA PRO A 339 -6.69 19.31 -9.14
C PRO A 339 -7.84 19.83 -8.27
N ALA A 340 -7.83 21.14 -8.01
CA ALA A 340 -8.99 21.81 -7.42
C ALA A 340 -10.24 21.70 -8.33
N GLY A 341 -11.42 21.79 -7.74
CA GLY A 341 -12.70 21.80 -8.48
C GLY A 341 -13.20 20.43 -8.91
N ILE A 342 -12.87 19.37 -8.17
CA ILE A 342 -13.48 18.05 -8.35
C ILE A 342 -14.72 17.90 -7.48
N PHE A 343 -15.62 16.99 -7.90
CA PHE A 343 -16.88 16.73 -7.21
C PHE A 343 -16.95 15.27 -6.77
N ALA A 344 -17.41 15.07 -5.54
CA ALA A 344 -17.87 13.78 -5.05
C ALA A 344 -19.28 13.49 -5.54
N GLN A 345 -19.75 12.27 -5.32
CA GLN A 345 -21.12 11.85 -5.55
C GLN A 345 -22.12 12.88 -4.94
N GLY A 346 -23.26 13.04 -5.61
CA GLY A 346 -24.24 14.07 -5.21
C GLY A 346 -23.80 15.50 -5.57
N HIS A 347 -22.80 15.64 -6.45
CA HIS A 347 -22.26 16.93 -6.89
C HIS A 347 -21.70 17.79 -5.74
N ILE A 348 -21.13 17.12 -4.73
CA ILE A 348 -20.52 17.78 -3.56
C ILE A 348 -19.11 18.23 -3.92
N PRO A 349 -18.82 19.55 -3.87
CA PRO A 349 -17.49 20.04 -4.22
C PRO A 349 -16.45 19.54 -3.20
N LYS A 350 -15.31 19.11 -3.70
CA LYS A 350 -14.13 18.70 -2.93
C LYS A 350 -12.95 19.58 -3.29
N ALA A 351 -12.29 20.09 -2.28
CA ALA A 351 -11.11 20.92 -2.45
C ALA A 351 -10.01 20.45 -1.49
N PRO A 352 -8.75 20.52 -1.91
CA PRO A 352 -7.62 20.28 -1.01
C PRO A 352 -7.52 21.41 0.04
N THR A 353 -6.87 21.12 1.17
CA THR A 353 -6.58 22.14 2.20
C THR A 353 -5.42 23.07 1.81
N ALA A 354 -4.66 22.71 0.75
CA ALA A 354 -3.60 23.48 0.15
C ALA A 354 -3.84 23.65 -1.36
N ASP A 355 -2.84 24.05 -2.13
CA ASP A 355 -2.97 24.19 -3.60
C ASP A 355 -3.26 22.84 -4.29
N THR A 356 -2.78 21.74 -3.71
CA THR A 356 -3.04 20.37 -4.17
C THR A 356 -3.36 19.47 -2.97
N TYR A 357 -3.99 18.32 -3.22
CA TYR A 357 -4.23 17.32 -2.18
C TYR A 357 -2.91 16.84 -1.58
N THR A 358 -2.82 16.95 -0.27
CA THR A 358 -1.68 16.43 0.48
C THR A 358 -1.70 14.90 0.46
N PRO A 359 -0.55 14.22 0.63
CA PRO A 359 -0.51 12.78 0.75
C PRO A 359 -1.41 12.23 1.87
N LYS A 360 -1.57 12.97 2.97
CA LYS A 360 -2.49 12.60 4.06
C LYS A 360 -3.94 12.61 3.58
N GLU A 361 -4.38 13.67 2.91
CA GLU A 361 -5.75 13.77 2.36
C GLU A 361 -6.02 12.68 1.32
N LEU A 362 -5.04 12.31 0.50
CA LEU A 362 -5.17 11.21 -0.45
C LEU A 362 -5.25 9.85 0.26
N MET A 363 -4.44 9.64 1.29
CA MET A 363 -4.46 8.41 2.07
C MET A 363 -5.79 8.24 2.81
N GLU A 364 -6.28 9.30 3.43
CA GLU A 364 -7.50 9.32 4.25
C GLU A 364 -8.78 9.63 3.44
N MET A 365 -8.70 9.69 2.10
CA MET A 365 -9.84 9.98 1.25
C MET A 365 -11.00 9.00 1.53
N ASP A 366 -12.16 9.55 1.88
CA ASP A 366 -13.35 8.81 2.34
C ASP A 366 -14.61 9.07 1.49
N TRP A 367 -14.40 9.53 0.25
CA TRP A 367 -15.46 9.83 -0.69
C TRP A 367 -15.17 9.24 -2.07
N LEU A 368 -16.23 9.09 -2.87
CA LEU A 368 -16.16 8.63 -4.26
C LEU A 368 -16.54 9.76 -5.21
N GLY A 369 -15.89 9.82 -6.36
CA GLY A 369 -16.15 10.81 -7.41
C GLY A 369 -17.53 10.66 -8.03
N GLU A 370 -18.07 11.76 -8.60
CA GLU A 370 -19.42 11.80 -9.17
C GLU A 370 -19.68 10.79 -10.29
N CYS A 371 -18.63 10.32 -10.98
CA CYS A 371 -18.72 9.31 -12.04
C CYS A 371 -18.59 7.87 -11.54
N VAL A 372 -18.58 7.65 -10.24
CA VAL A 372 -18.53 6.33 -9.63
C VAL A 372 -19.94 5.87 -9.30
N GLU A 373 -20.41 4.81 -9.97
CA GLU A 373 -21.64 4.11 -9.62
C GLU A 373 -21.33 3.08 -8.53
N GLY A 374 -21.90 3.24 -7.35
CA GLY A 374 -21.62 2.43 -6.16
C GLY A 374 -21.42 3.32 -4.93
N SER A 375 -21.11 2.73 -3.81
CA SER A 375 -20.90 3.45 -2.54
C SER A 375 -19.76 2.83 -1.75
N LEU A 376 -19.22 3.56 -0.78
CA LEU A 376 -18.39 2.95 0.25
C LEU A 376 -19.24 1.95 1.06
N PRO A 377 -18.71 0.78 1.44
CA PRO A 377 -19.41 -0.17 2.28
C PRO A 377 -19.72 0.43 3.64
N ARG A 378 -20.88 0.11 4.19
CA ARG A 378 -21.17 0.42 5.58
C ARG A 378 -20.58 -0.65 6.49
N TYR A 379 -20.27 -0.27 7.72
CA TYR A 379 -19.66 -1.17 8.71
C TYR A 379 -20.50 -2.45 8.97
N ASP A 380 -21.83 -2.31 8.97
CA ASP A 380 -22.79 -3.42 9.18
C ASP A 380 -22.90 -4.41 7.99
N GLN A 381 -22.28 -4.10 6.86
CA GLN A 381 -22.26 -4.94 5.66
C GLN A 381 -21.01 -5.84 5.59
N LEU A 382 -20.05 -5.63 6.48
CA LEU A 382 -18.73 -6.24 6.41
C LEU A 382 -18.64 -7.50 7.27
N ASP A 383 -17.88 -8.47 6.79
CA ASP A 383 -17.56 -9.67 7.57
C ASP A 383 -16.52 -9.41 8.68
N VAL A 384 -16.37 -10.34 9.61
CA VAL A 384 -15.46 -10.24 10.76
C VAL A 384 -14.00 -10.03 10.31
N ARG A 385 -13.59 -10.67 9.22
CA ARG A 385 -12.22 -10.56 8.69
C ARG A 385 -11.94 -9.13 8.19
N THR A 386 -12.86 -8.58 7.42
CA THR A 386 -12.78 -7.21 6.92
C THR A 386 -12.86 -6.20 8.05
N LEU A 387 -13.72 -6.41 9.04
CA LEU A 387 -13.80 -5.57 10.23
C LEU A 387 -12.47 -5.53 10.99
N GLY A 388 -11.83 -6.69 11.22
CA GLY A 388 -10.50 -6.73 11.84
C GLY A 388 -9.44 -5.99 11.04
N LEU A 389 -9.52 -6.00 9.70
CA LEU A 389 -8.63 -5.23 8.85
C LEU A 389 -8.89 -3.73 8.96
N LEU A 390 -10.17 -3.31 9.04
CA LEU A 390 -10.54 -1.90 9.22
C LEU A 390 -10.12 -1.34 10.58
N GLU A 391 -10.08 -2.15 11.63
CA GLU A 391 -9.54 -1.74 12.92
C GLU A 391 -8.07 -1.32 12.82
N ILE A 392 -7.31 -1.99 11.95
CA ILE A 392 -5.88 -1.72 11.74
C ILE A 392 -5.67 -0.49 10.86
N ASN A 393 -6.34 -0.40 9.71
CA ASN A 393 -6.07 0.65 8.71
C ASN A 393 -7.33 1.15 7.96
N GLY A 394 -8.49 0.97 8.54
CA GLY A 394 -9.75 1.45 7.96
C GLY A 394 -9.89 2.96 8.05
N LEU A 395 -10.68 3.50 7.12
CA LEU A 395 -11.04 4.92 7.09
C LEU A 395 -11.79 5.31 8.37
N SER A 396 -11.42 6.43 8.96
CA SER A 396 -12.02 6.93 10.22
C SER A 396 -13.54 7.15 10.10
N SER A 397 -14.01 7.65 8.95
CA SER A 397 -15.43 7.88 8.68
C SER A 397 -16.30 6.62 8.71
N LEU A 398 -15.73 5.45 8.42
CA LEU A 398 -16.46 4.18 8.50
C LEU A 398 -16.67 3.71 9.94
N LYS A 399 -15.82 4.17 10.87
CA LYS A 399 -15.92 3.85 12.31
C LYS A 399 -16.98 4.70 13.02
N GLU A 400 -17.21 5.93 12.53
CA GLU A 400 -18.15 6.89 13.13
C GLU A 400 -19.62 6.60 12.81
N THR A 401 -19.89 5.80 11.78
CA THR A 401 -21.27 5.44 11.35
C THR A 401 -21.93 4.40 12.26
N THR A 402 -21.28 4.00 13.35
CA THR A 402 -21.72 2.92 14.25
C THR A 402 -22.28 3.44 15.60
N LEU A 403 -22.43 4.76 15.77
CA LEU A 403 -22.99 5.37 16.99
C LEU A 403 -24.41 5.88 16.76
#